data_46ab6edf92618d0e7216542652b611be
#
_entry.id   46ab6edf92618d0e7216542652b611be
#
_cell.length_a   1.000
_cell.length_b   1.000
_cell.length_c   1.000
_cell.angle_alpha   90.00
_cell.angle_beta   90.00
_cell.angle_gamma   90.00
#
_symmetry.space_group_name_H-M   'P 1'
#
loop_
_entity.id
_entity.type
_entity.pdbx_description
1 polymer ?
#
loop_
_entity_poly.entity_id
_entity_poly.type
_entity_poly.pdbx_seq_one_letter_code
_entity_poly.pdbx_strand_id
1 'polypeptide(L)'
;LIEAGFLEEEVKQNLTEIIDSVEATKAADFKMVFDPTLVRGMGYYTGTIFEIAMPEFGGSCGGGGRYDKMVGRFTGNDVPACGFSIGFERIILLLLESGFKIPGQAAKKAYLIEKGYPADKLQEVIAQAQKERSEGTQVLVVRMNKNKKFQKEKLTAEGYEEFVEFFNK
;
A
#
# COMPACT_ATOMS: atom_id res chain seq x y z
N LEU A 1 -27.52 17.61 -6.73
CA LEU A 1 -27.46 18.20 -5.38
C LEU A 1 -26.79 19.59 -5.37
N ILE A 2 -25.71 19.79 -6.13
CA ILE A 2 -25.04 21.11 -6.26
C ILE A 2 -26.02 22.15 -6.83
N GLU A 3 -26.95 21.74 -7.68
CA GLU A 3 -27.99 22.59 -8.28
C GLU A 3 -29.21 22.85 -7.37
N ALA A 4 -29.25 22.25 -6.19
CA ALA A 4 -30.42 22.27 -5.32
C ALA A 4 -30.70 23.62 -4.59
N GLY A 5 -29.92 24.67 -4.89
CA GLY A 5 -30.22 26.04 -4.48
C GLY A 5 -29.91 26.39 -3.01
N PHE A 6 -29.26 25.52 -2.27
CA PHE A 6 -28.85 25.79 -0.87
C PHE A 6 -27.37 26.21 -0.72
N LEU A 7 -26.61 26.22 -1.82
CA LEU A 7 -25.23 26.69 -1.85
C LEU A 7 -25.19 28.14 -2.37
N GLU A 8 -24.30 28.94 -1.79
CA GLU A 8 -23.94 30.22 -2.35
C GLU A 8 -23.30 30.04 -3.73
N GLU A 9 -23.54 30.96 -4.66
CA GLU A 9 -23.12 30.80 -6.06
C GLU A 9 -21.59 30.66 -6.21
N GLU A 10 -20.80 31.38 -5.40
CA GLU A 10 -19.36 31.29 -5.38
C GLU A 10 -18.89 29.89 -4.97
N VAL A 11 -19.51 29.30 -3.93
CA VAL A 11 -19.20 27.93 -3.47
C VAL A 11 -19.56 26.90 -4.53
N LYS A 12 -20.71 27.05 -5.16
CA LYS A 12 -21.17 26.19 -6.25
C LYS A 12 -20.21 26.22 -7.43
N GLN A 13 -19.80 27.42 -7.86
CA GLN A 13 -18.86 27.59 -8.95
C GLN A 13 -17.52 26.94 -8.64
N ASN A 14 -16.96 27.14 -7.44
CA ASN A 14 -15.70 26.55 -7.01
C ASN A 14 -15.77 25.02 -7.00
N LEU A 15 -16.83 24.43 -6.45
CA LEU A 15 -17.01 22.98 -6.44
C LEU A 15 -17.13 22.40 -7.84
N THR A 16 -17.87 23.07 -8.72
CA THR A 16 -18.04 22.64 -10.12
C THR A 16 -16.70 22.64 -10.83
N GLU A 17 -15.92 23.72 -10.70
CA GLU A 17 -14.59 23.83 -11.30
C GLU A 17 -13.63 22.71 -10.83
N ILE A 18 -13.66 22.40 -9.52
CA ILE A 18 -12.85 21.30 -8.97
C ILE A 18 -13.29 19.96 -9.58
N ILE A 19 -14.60 19.67 -9.59
CA ILE A 19 -15.14 18.41 -10.11
C ILE A 19 -14.82 18.26 -11.60
N ASP A 20 -15.05 19.29 -12.40
CA ASP A 20 -14.78 19.26 -13.84
C ASP A 20 -13.28 19.07 -14.13
N SER A 21 -12.42 19.72 -13.36
CA SER A 21 -10.97 19.57 -13.49
C SER A 21 -10.51 18.14 -13.17
N VAL A 22 -11.05 17.55 -12.11
CA VAL A 22 -10.73 16.15 -11.74
C VAL A 22 -11.29 15.18 -12.76
N GLU A 23 -12.54 15.35 -13.22
CA GLU A 23 -13.12 14.50 -14.26
C GLU A 23 -12.31 14.54 -15.56
N ALA A 24 -11.82 15.71 -15.95
CA ALA A 24 -11.00 15.88 -17.16
C ALA A 24 -9.60 15.25 -17.06
N THR A 25 -9.08 15.06 -15.84
CA THR A 25 -7.67 14.65 -15.62
C THR A 25 -7.53 13.29 -14.93
N LYS A 26 -8.61 12.70 -14.42
CA LYS A 26 -8.54 11.40 -13.73
C LYS A 26 -8.02 10.29 -14.65
N ALA A 27 -7.09 9.48 -14.14
CA ALA A 27 -6.50 8.35 -14.84
C ALA A 27 -7.11 6.99 -14.42
N ALA A 28 -7.98 6.98 -13.40
CA ALA A 28 -8.66 5.80 -12.89
C ALA A 28 -10.17 6.01 -12.90
N ASP A 29 -10.92 4.93 -12.93
CA ASP A 29 -12.38 4.99 -12.82
C ASP A 29 -12.78 5.09 -11.35
N PHE A 30 -13.31 6.25 -10.98
CA PHE A 30 -13.92 6.52 -9.68
C PHE A 30 -15.03 7.55 -9.82
N LYS A 31 -15.96 7.55 -8.88
CA LYS A 31 -17.11 8.45 -8.86
C LYS A 31 -16.91 9.52 -7.81
N MET A 32 -17.10 10.78 -8.18
CA MET A 32 -17.20 11.87 -7.24
C MET A 32 -18.66 12.11 -6.84
N VAL A 33 -18.89 12.35 -5.57
CA VAL A 33 -20.21 12.61 -4.99
C VAL A 33 -20.11 13.84 -4.10
N PHE A 34 -20.96 14.81 -4.33
CA PHE A 34 -21.11 15.92 -3.40
C PHE A 34 -21.91 15.45 -2.19
N ASP A 35 -21.31 15.53 -1.01
CA ASP A 35 -21.92 15.19 0.26
C ASP A 35 -21.89 16.39 1.21
N PRO A 36 -23.02 17.09 1.42
CA PRO A 36 -23.08 18.24 2.32
C PRO A 36 -22.93 17.87 3.80
N THR A 37 -22.97 16.58 4.13
CA THR A 37 -22.84 16.09 5.51
C THR A 37 -21.40 15.70 5.87
N LEU A 38 -20.47 15.75 4.90
CA LEU A 38 -19.08 15.42 5.13
C LEU A 38 -18.45 16.34 6.17
N VAL A 39 -17.95 15.77 7.25
CA VAL A 39 -17.23 16.48 8.30
C VAL A 39 -15.86 15.86 8.52
N ARG A 40 -14.85 16.71 8.63
CA ARG A 40 -13.49 16.31 9.01
C ARG A 40 -13.21 16.71 10.44
N GLY A 41 -12.56 15.84 11.22
CA GLY A 41 -12.29 16.04 12.64
C GLY A 41 -11.31 17.19 12.99
N MET A 42 -10.73 17.86 11.99
CA MET A 42 -9.73 18.91 12.17
C MET A 42 -10.30 20.27 11.75
N GLY A 43 -10.30 21.24 12.66
CA GLY A 43 -10.89 22.58 12.46
C GLY A 43 -9.98 23.59 11.70
N TYR A 44 -8.99 23.15 10.97
CA TYR A 44 -8.06 24.04 10.25
C TYR A 44 -8.41 24.26 8.78
N TYR A 45 -9.37 23.57 8.24
CA TYR A 45 -9.79 23.73 6.84
C TYR A 45 -10.44 25.08 6.60
N THR A 46 -10.13 25.68 5.48
CA THR A 46 -10.60 27.02 5.06
C THR A 46 -11.39 26.98 3.76
N GLY A 47 -11.59 25.81 3.17
CA GLY A 47 -12.30 25.64 1.91
C GLY A 47 -12.75 24.20 1.73
N THR A 48 -12.82 23.77 0.48
CA THR A 48 -13.29 22.45 0.11
C THR A 48 -12.52 21.33 0.84
N ILE A 49 -13.28 20.38 1.37
CA ILE A 49 -12.76 19.14 1.95
C ILE A 49 -13.22 17.95 1.12
N PHE A 50 -12.46 16.86 1.18
CA PHE A 50 -12.80 15.62 0.49
C PHE A 50 -12.42 14.40 1.31
N GLU A 51 -13.06 13.30 0.99
CA GLU A 51 -12.80 11.98 1.59
C GLU A 51 -12.82 10.91 0.52
N ILE A 52 -11.97 9.91 0.65
CA ILE A 52 -11.93 8.74 -0.22
C ILE A 52 -12.70 7.62 0.49
N ALA A 53 -13.93 7.41 0.06
CA ALA A 53 -14.74 6.30 0.55
C ALA A 53 -14.19 4.97 0.02
N MET A 54 -14.16 3.98 0.88
CA MET A 54 -13.72 2.63 0.58
C MET A 54 -14.74 1.65 1.14
N PRO A 55 -15.72 1.25 0.29
CA PRO A 55 -16.85 0.41 0.72
C PRO A 55 -16.41 -0.91 1.34
N GLU A 56 -15.29 -1.48 0.89
CA GLU A 56 -14.70 -2.72 1.38
C GLU A 56 -14.34 -2.65 2.87
N PHE A 57 -14.03 -1.46 3.38
CA PHE A 57 -13.77 -1.22 4.81
C PHE A 57 -14.97 -0.64 5.57
N GLY A 58 -16.06 -0.36 4.87
CA GLY A 58 -17.20 0.34 5.46
C GLY A 58 -16.86 1.74 5.98
N GLY A 59 -15.83 2.39 5.40
CA GLY A 59 -15.35 3.69 5.84
C GLY A 59 -14.42 4.38 4.85
N SER A 60 -13.64 5.33 5.34
CA SER A 60 -12.68 6.11 4.57
C SER A 60 -11.28 5.54 4.64
N CYS A 61 -10.53 5.58 3.53
CA CYS A 61 -9.13 5.25 3.49
C CYS A 61 -8.21 6.46 3.35
N GLY A 62 -8.76 7.65 3.16
CA GLY A 62 -7.98 8.87 3.04
C GLY A 62 -8.86 10.09 2.91
N GLY A 63 -8.25 11.26 2.90
CA GLY A 63 -8.95 12.51 2.67
C GLY A 63 -8.15 13.72 3.07
N GLY A 64 -8.66 14.88 2.73
CA GLY A 64 -7.98 16.14 2.91
C GLY A 64 -8.85 17.34 2.64
N GLY A 65 -8.21 18.45 2.25
CA GLY A 65 -8.87 19.68 1.90
C GLY A 65 -7.94 20.88 1.84
N ARG A 66 -8.52 22.05 1.68
CA ARG A 66 -7.82 23.34 1.65
C ARG A 66 -7.66 23.92 3.05
N TYR A 67 -6.46 24.44 3.37
CA TYR A 67 -6.12 24.96 4.71
C TYR A 67 -5.15 26.15 4.66
N ASP A 68 -5.51 27.22 3.99
CA ASP A 68 -4.67 28.37 3.68
C ASP A 68 -4.01 29.02 4.93
N LYS A 69 -4.74 29.05 6.06
CA LYS A 69 -4.24 29.71 7.28
C LYS A 69 -3.27 28.86 8.11
N MET A 70 -3.17 27.58 7.84
CA MET A 70 -2.32 26.69 8.65
C MET A 70 -0.84 26.99 8.41
N VAL A 71 -0.43 27.17 7.16
CA VAL A 71 0.95 27.53 6.79
C VAL A 71 1.30 28.91 7.33
N GLY A 72 0.39 29.86 7.26
CA GLY A 72 0.58 31.23 7.76
C GLY A 72 0.90 31.32 9.25
N ARG A 73 0.41 30.37 10.06
CA ARG A 73 0.76 30.32 11.50
C ARG A 73 2.25 30.07 11.74
N PHE A 74 2.95 29.45 10.82
CA PHE A 74 4.38 29.15 10.92
C PHE A 74 5.25 30.17 10.17
N THR A 75 4.73 30.74 9.09
CA THR A 75 5.49 31.62 8.20
C THR A 75 5.19 33.11 8.41
N GLY A 76 4.12 33.43 9.11
CA GLY A 76 3.64 34.80 9.31
C GLY A 76 2.90 35.41 8.12
N ASN A 77 2.73 34.68 7.01
CA ASN A 77 2.00 35.09 5.82
C ASN A 77 0.97 34.06 5.42
N ASP A 78 -0.22 34.50 5.03
CA ASP A 78 -1.24 33.58 4.49
C ASP A 78 -0.74 32.98 3.17
N VAL A 79 -0.68 31.65 3.11
CA VAL A 79 -0.24 30.89 1.95
C VAL A 79 -1.35 29.90 1.58
N PRO A 80 -1.92 29.99 0.36
CA PRO A 80 -2.87 28.99 -0.10
C PRO A 80 -2.24 27.60 -0.07
N ALA A 81 -2.91 26.69 0.60
CA ALA A 81 -2.41 25.32 0.74
C ALA A 81 -3.56 24.31 0.73
N CYS A 82 -3.32 23.18 0.12
CA CYS A 82 -4.17 22.01 0.20
C CYS A 82 -3.32 20.76 0.41
N GLY A 83 -3.93 19.72 0.94
CA GLY A 83 -3.23 18.45 1.11
C GLY A 83 -4.17 17.36 1.57
N PHE A 84 -3.61 16.16 1.67
CA PHE A 84 -4.37 14.98 2.08
C PHE A 84 -3.49 14.00 2.84
N SER A 85 -4.13 13.08 3.53
CA SER A 85 -3.51 11.90 4.13
C SER A 85 -4.21 10.64 3.66
N ILE A 86 -3.48 9.54 3.64
CA ILE A 86 -3.99 8.20 3.34
C ILE A 86 -3.84 7.31 4.57
N GLY A 87 -4.82 6.43 4.79
CA GLY A 87 -4.75 5.38 5.80
C GLY A 87 -3.89 4.23 5.31
N PHE A 88 -2.57 4.35 5.52
CA PHE A 88 -1.59 3.40 5.00
C PHE A 88 -1.91 1.95 5.39
N GLU A 89 -2.18 1.68 6.66
CA GLU A 89 -2.48 0.34 7.16
C GLU A 89 -3.74 -0.24 6.50
N ARG A 90 -4.77 0.57 6.27
CA ARG A 90 -6.00 0.14 5.60
C ARG A 90 -5.75 -0.28 4.16
N ILE A 91 -4.96 0.49 3.43
CA ILE A 91 -4.58 0.18 2.05
C ILE A 91 -3.74 -1.10 1.99
N ILE A 92 -2.75 -1.26 2.88
CA ILE A 92 -1.93 -2.46 2.94
C ILE A 92 -2.77 -3.71 3.25
N LEU A 93 -3.72 -3.63 4.19
CA LEU A 93 -4.61 -4.75 4.49
C LEU A 93 -5.41 -5.18 3.27
N LEU A 94 -6.02 -4.23 2.53
CA LEU A 94 -6.74 -4.55 1.28
C LEU A 94 -5.85 -5.19 0.22
N LEU A 95 -4.64 -4.67 0.04
CA LEU A 95 -3.68 -5.24 -0.90
C LEU A 95 -3.32 -6.68 -0.53
N LEU A 96 -3.12 -6.96 0.75
CA LEU A 96 -2.84 -8.31 1.24
C LEU A 96 -4.04 -9.24 1.05
N GLU A 97 -5.25 -8.81 1.38
CA GLU A 97 -6.49 -9.57 1.22
C GLU A 97 -6.81 -9.86 -0.25
N SER A 98 -6.53 -8.91 -1.15
CA SER A 98 -6.68 -9.08 -2.59
C SER A 98 -5.60 -9.96 -3.24
N GLY A 99 -4.60 -10.40 -2.48
CA GLY A 99 -3.46 -11.17 -2.99
C GLY A 99 -2.54 -10.36 -3.91
N PHE A 100 -2.54 -9.04 -3.79
CA PHE A 100 -1.67 -8.16 -4.58
C PHE A 100 -0.20 -8.54 -4.39
N LYS A 101 0.50 -8.74 -5.49
CA LYS A 101 1.96 -8.96 -5.51
C LYS A 101 2.66 -7.73 -6.09
N ILE A 102 3.70 -7.25 -5.41
CA ILE A 102 4.49 -6.12 -5.90
C ILE A 102 5.12 -6.50 -7.24
N PRO A 103 4.85 -5.77 -8.33
CA PRO A 103 5.48 -6.03 -9.63
C PRO A 103 7.02 -5.97 -9.52
N GLY A 104 7.70 -6.95 -10.12
CA GLY A 104 9.16 -7.03 -10.05
C GLY A 104 9.74 -7.51 -8.72
N GLN A 105 8.93 -8.03 -7.82
CA GLN A 105 9.43 -8.68 -6.61
C GLN A 105 10.27 -9.91 -7.01
N ALA A 106 11.49 -9.98 -6.48
CA ALA A 106 12.39 -11.10 -6.70
C ALA A 106 11.73 -12.44 -6.34
N ALA A 107 11.94 -13.45 -7.19
CA ALA A 107 11.51 -14.81 -6.88
C ALA A 107 12.10 -15.26 -5.54
N LYS A 108 11.30 -15.93 -4.71
CA LYS A 108 11.74 -16.44 -3.41
C LYS A 108 11.90 -17.95 -3.47
N LYS A 109 13.10 -18.41 -3.12
CA LYS A 109 13.50 -19.82 -3.12
C LYS A 109 14.00 -20.22 -1.74
N ALA A 110 13.65 -21.39 -1.24
CA ALA A 110 14.14 -21.92 0.01
C ALA A 110 14.97 -23.19 -0.20
N TYR A 111 16.20 -23.19 0.29
CA TYR A 111 17.10 -24.34 0.36
C TYR A 111 16.93 -25.02 1.72
N LEU A 112 16.43 -26.24 1.70
CA LEU A 112 16.18 -27.05 2.89
C LEU A 112 17.31 -28.07 3.05
N ILE A 113 18.12 -27.91 4.09
CA ILE A 113 19.31 -28.72 4.34
C ILE A 113 19.00 -29.77 5.40
N GLU A 114 19.23 -31.04 5.10
CA GLU A 114 19.07 -32.12 6.06
C GLU A 114 20.03 -31.97 7.25
N LYS A 115 19.59 -32.45 8.43
CA LYS A 115 20.44 -32.46 9.62
C LYS A 115 21.65 -33.41 9.38
N GLY A 116 22.85 -32.92 9.69
CA GLY A 116 24.08 -33.69 9.48
C GLY A 116 24.62 -33.61 8.06
N TYR A 117 24.13 -32.73 7.22
CA TYR A 117 24.67 -32.50 5.88
C TYR A 117 26.17 -32.12 5.95
N PRO A 118 27.08 -32.74 5.12
CA PRO A 118 28.50 -32.52 5.20
C PRO A 118 28.94 -31.07 5.02
N ALA A 119 29.91 -30.61 5.79
CA ALA A 119 30.33 -29.21 5.80
C ALA A 119 30.95 -28.73 4.48
N ASP A 120 31.70 -29.59 3.82
CA ASP A 120 32.27 -29.35 2.50
C ASP A 120 31.18 -29.15 1.43
N LYS A 121 30.21 -30.04 1.38
CA LYS A 121 29.05 -29.92 0.48
C LYS A 121 28.14 -28.72 0.84
N LEU A 122 28.07 -28.35 2.13
CA LEU A 122 27.33 -27.16 2.54
C LEU A 122 27.93 -25.88 1.98
N GLN A 123 29.24 -25.79 1.86
CA GLN A 123 29.94 -24.66 1.23
C GLN A 123 29.49 -24.48 -0.23
N GLU A 124 29.36 -25.56 -0.98
CA GLU A 124 28.88 -25.52 -2.36
C GLU A 124 27.42 -25.00 -2.44
N VAL A 125 26.55 -25.47 -1.54
CA VAL A 125 25.18 -25.01 -1.46
C VAL A 125 25.08 -23.52 -1.12
N ILE A 126 25.91 -23.04 -0.19
CA ILE A 126 25.99 -21.62 0.15
C ILE A 126 26.49 -20.79 -1.03
N ALA A 127 27.53 -21.28 -1.75
CA ALA A 127 28.04 -20.59 -2.94
C ALA A 127 26.97 -20.49 -4.04
N GLN A 128 26.21 -21.55 -4.27
CA GLN A 128 25.08 -21.54 -5.19
C GLN A 128 24.01 -20.52 -4.76
N ALA A 129 23.64 -20.51 -3.50
CA ALA A 129 22.68 -19.54 -2.97
C ALA A 129 23.14 -18.09 -3.13
N GLN A 130 24.44 -17.83 -2.94
CA GLN A 130 25.07 -16.52 -3.16
C GLN A 130 24.98 -16.10 -4.63
N LYS A 131 25.27 -17.02 -5.55
CA LYS A 131 25.15 -16.77 -6.99
C LYS A 131 23.73 -16.38 -7.36
N GLU A 132 22.73 -17.16 -6.96
CA GLU A 132 21.33 -16.88 -7.26
C GLU A 132 20.85 -15.55 -6.64
N ARG A 133 21.35 -15.19 -5.44
CA ARG A 133 21.08 -13.88 -4.84
C ARG A 133 21.66 -12.74 -5.66
N SER A 134 22.86 -12.91 -6.22
CA SER A 134 23.46 -11.89 -7.09
C SER A 134 22.73 -11.72 -8.42
N GLU A 135 21.97 -12.73 -8.83
CA GLU A 135 21.11 -12.74 -10.02
C GLU A 135 19.67 -12.22 -9.70
N GLY A 136 19.43 -11.76 -8.46
CA GLY A 136 18.16 -11.13 -8.06
C GLY A 136 17.13 -12.07 -7.44
N THR A 137 17.49 -13.33 -7.14
CA THR A 137 16.60 -14.27 -6.42
C THR A 137 16.78 -14.14 -4.91
N GLN A 138 15.70 -14.09 -4.14
CA GLN A 138 15.78 -14.17 -2.67
C GLN A 138 15.91 -15.63 -2.24
N VAL A 139 17.10 -16.06 -1.84
CA VAL A 139 17.35 -17.44 -1.41
C VAL A 139 17.51 -17.53 0.09
N LEU A 140 16.61 -18.28 0.75
CA LEU A 140 16.73 -18.69 2.15
C LEU A 140 17.43 -20.03 2.25
N VAL A 141 18.49 -20.12 3.03
CA VAL A 141 19.13 -21.39 3.38
C VAL A 141 18.79 -21.75 4.82
N VAL A 142 18.11 -22.85 5.03
CA VAL A 142 17.60 -23.24 6.36
C VAL A 142 17.67 -24.75 6.56
N ARG A 143 17.84 -25.20 7.80
CA ARG A 143 17.79 -26.63 8.13
C ARG A 143 16.37 -27.20 8.06
N MET A 144 16.24 -28.43 7.58
CA MET A 144 14.99 -29.16 7.58
C MET A 144 14.50 -29.42 9.02
N ASN A 145 13.24 -29.14 9.25
CA ASN A 145 12.53 -29.51 10.48
C ASN A 145 12.06 -30.97 10.42
N LYS A 146 11.82 -31.57 11.59
CA LYS A 146 11.19 -32.90 11.67
C LYS A 146 9.83 -32.95 10.92
N ASN A 147 9.03 -31.89 11.03
CA ASN A 147 7.81 -31.72 10.25
C ASN A 147 8.09 -30.83 9.03
N LYS A 148 8.63 -31.44 7.99
CA LYS A 148 8.97 -30.75 6.73
C LYS A 148 7.73 -30.16 6.02
N LYS A 149 6.59 -30.83 6.10
CA LYS A 149 5.35 -30.35 5.49
C LYS A 149 4.94 -29.02 6.10
N PHE A 150 4.85 -28.94 7.41
CA PHE A 150 4.53 -27.72 8.12
C PHE A 150 5.54 -26.58 7.84
N GLN A 151 6.84 -26.93 7.77
CA GLN A 151 7.88 -25.95 7.43
C GLN A 151 7.66 -25.35 6.04
N LYS A 152 7.33 -26.19 5.04
CA LYS A 152 7.04 -25.70 3.68
C LYS A 152 5.78 -24.84 3.64
N GLU A 153 4.72 -25.26 4.31
CA GLU A 153 3.46 -24.48 4.39
C GLU A 153 3.72 -23.09 4.98
N LYS A 154 4.51 -23.00 6.05
CA LYS A 154 4.90 -21.71 6.65
C LYS A 154 5.70 -20.84 5.67
N LEU A 155 6.71 -21.41 5.02
CA LEU A 155 7.53 -20.69 4.05
C LEU A 155 6.71 -20.26 2.82
N THR A 156 5.75 -21.07 2.39
CA THR A 156 4.82 -20.69 1.31
C THR A 156 3.98 -19.48 1.72
N ALA A 157 3.51 -19.43 2.96
CA ALA A 157 2.81 -18.26 3.49
C ALA A 157 3.70 -17.00 3.55
N GLU A 158 5.03 -17.16 3.68
CA GLU A 158 6.03 -16.09 3.61
C GLU A 158 6.43 -15.72 2.17
N GLY A 159 5.81 -16.40 1.16
CA GLY A 159 5.99 -16.12 -0.26
C GLY A 159 7.11 -16.90 -0.94
N TYR A 160 7.64 -17.97 -0.32
CA TYR A 160 8.59 -18.86 -0.97
C TYR A 160 7.81 -19.86 -1.85
N GLU A 161 8.10 -19.85 -3.15
CA GLU A 161 7.39 -20.66 -4.15
C GLU A 161 8.19 -21.87 -4.59
N GLU A 162 9.53 -21.83 -4.48
CA GLU A 162 10.44 -22.91 -4.87
C GLU A 162 11.19 -23.47 -3.67
N PHE A 163 11.26 -24.80 -3.58
CA PHE A 163 11.96 -25.52 -2.51
C PHE A 163 12.96 -26.49 -3.09
N VAL A 164 14.23 -26.31 -2.75
CA VAL A 164 15.32 -27.22 -3.10
C VAL A 164 15.76 -27.98 -1.85
N GLU A 165 15.76 -29.28 -1.91
CA GLU A 165 16.09 -30.14 -0.77
C GLU A 165 17.44 -30.81 -0.96
N PHE A 166 18.28 -30.70 0.06
CA PHE A 166 19.63 -31.31 0.09
C PHE A 166 19.67 -32.39 1.16
N PHE A 167 19.91 -33.61 0.73
CA PHE A 167 19.96 -34.79 1.58
C PHE A 167 21.40 -35.30 1.73
N ASN A 168 21.72 -35.81 2.91
CA ASN A 168 22.97 -36.51 3.18
C ASN A 168 22.89 -37.94 2.61
N LYS A 169 23.27 -38.12 1.35
CA LYS A 169 23.39 -39.41 0.69
C LYS A 169 24.85 -39.80 0.60
#